data_b4ab75ec30a23699a974a3674e09ca38
#
_entry.id   b4ab75ec30a23699a974a3674e09ca38
#
_cell.length_a   1.000
_cell.length_b   1.000
_cell.length_c   1.000
_cell.angle_alpha   90.00
_cell.angle_beta   90.00
_cell.angle_gamma   90.00
#
_symmetry.space_group_name_H-M   'P 1'
#
loop_
_entity.id
_entity.type
_entity.pdbx_description
1 polymer ?
#
loop_
_entity_poly.entity_id
_entity_poly.type
_entity_poly.pdbx_seq_one_letter_code
_entity_poly.pdbx_strand_id
1 'polypeptide(L)'
;MKIINLFKYFIIFIFSVLFGLTNSFADYPNKPIKLYIGYKAGGGTDTVGRVLAKIMSEELGQQVNIINKPGAGGCVAAMQVSKMKPDGYTLIMDPTASVTWARHTNPKCKIKISQLDYVGTIAQFNFGFVSHVSAPYNTIEEFFEWSKGKTVSYVLLSPGSKALMKYIAAEKGIKVNYVPAKGGADMIQLILGKQVDMSFSGGIHTRHPDKIKLIASVADYRHASAPNIKTLQESGIDIAAGAYHFVGGPKGMSSKVIAKLEAAMKVASKHASMKDISKKTKFPIVYNTSSNTAKIIKQQDESYRKLTEKTGKM
;
A
#
# COMPACT_ATOMS: atom_id res chain seq x y z
N MET A 1 -32.63 65.36 -20.49
CA MET A 1 -31.73 65.18 -19.36
C MET A 1 -32.06 64.00 -18.45
N LYS A 2 -33.32 63.62 -18.19
CA LYS A 2 -33.71 62.49 -17.30
C LYS A 2 -33.40 61.09 -17.86
N ILE A 3 -33.45 60.85 -19.17
CA ILE A 3 -33.24 59.53 -19.82
C ILE A 3 -31.75 59.12 -19.78
N ILE A 4 -30.83 60.08 -19.91
CA ILE A 4 -29.39 59.82 -19.90
C ILE A 4 -28.90 59.34 -18.53
N ASN A 5 -29.53 59.86 -17.46
CA ASN A 5 -29.18 59.41 -16.10
C ASN A 5 -29.71 57.99 -15.82
N LEU A 6 -30.87 57.60 -16.31
CA LEU A 6 -31.40 56.23 -16.15
C LEU A 6 -30.51 55.19 -16.81
N PHE A 7 -29.97 55.50 -18.01
CA PHE A 7 -29.05 54.62 -18.73
C PHE A 7 -27.69 54.45 -18.02
N LYS A 8 -27.17 55.51 -17.36
CA LYS A 8 -25.96 55.43 -16.53
C LYS A 8 -26.15 54.52 -15.30
N TYR A 9 -27.28 54.63 -14.62
CA TYR A 9 -27.57 53.79 -13.46
C TYR A 9 -27.80 52.31 -13.86
N PHE A 10 -28.40 52.08 -15.05
CA PHE A 10 -28.57 50.71 -15.58
C PHE A 10 -27.24 50.08 -15.96
N ILE A 11 -26.29 50.80 -16.56
CA ILE A 11 -24.95 50.31 -16.87
C ILE A 11 -24.16 50.03 -15.56
N ILE A 12 -24.24 50.87 -14.55
CA ILE A 12 -23.60 50.67 -13.28
C ILE A 12 -24.19 49.46 -12.56
N PHE A 13 -25.48 49.22 -12.65
CA PHE A 13 -26.14 48.05 -12.06
C PHE A 13 -25.72 46.75 -12.78
N ILE A 14 -25.63 46.72 -14.10
CA ILE A 14 -25.13 45.58 -14.88
C ILE A 14 -23.66 45.30 -14.54
N PHE A 15 -22.86 46.36 -14.39
CA PHE A 15 -21.44 46.21 -14.03
C PHE A 15 -21.25 45.67 -12.59
N SER A 16 -22.09 46.05 -11.66
CA SER A 16 -22.07 45.54 -10.28
C SER A 16 -22.57 44.09 -10.18
N VAL A 17 -23.55 43.70 -11.03
CA VAL A 17 -24.01 42.30 -11.08
C VAL A 17 -22.96 41.38 -11.74
N LEU A 18 -22.25 41.86 -12.78
CA LEU A 18 -21.15 41.10 -13.41
C LEU A 18 -19.92 40.97 -12.52
N PHE A 19 -19.63 41.96 -11.66
CA PHE A 19 -18.53 41.87 -10.67
C PHE A 19 -18.89 40.98 -9.47
N GLY A 20 -20.17 40.76 -9.15
CA GLY A 20 -20.64 39.88 -8.07
C GLY A 20 -20.60 38.39 -8.39
N LEU A 21 -20.35 38.01 -9.68
CA LEU A 21 -20.29 36.62 -10.13
C LEU A 21 -18.87 36.03 -10.20
N THR A 22 -17.88 36.65 -9.55
CA THR A 22 -16.66 35.93 -9.28
C THR A 22 -17.02 34.79 -8.34
N ASN A 23 -17.38 33.63 -8.91
CA ASN A 23 -17.38 32.39 -8.14
C ASN A 23 -15.99 32.25 -7.53
N SER A 24 -15.87 32.69 -6.28
CA SER A 24 -14.77 32.31 -5.43
C SER A 24 -14.85 30.80 -5.29
N PHE A 25 -14.22 30.08 -6.23
CA PHE A 25 -13.92 28.67 -6.03
C PHE A 25 -13.08 28.65 -4.77
N ALA A 26 -13.74 28.43 -3.62
CA ALA A 26 -13.05 28.30 -2.35
C ALA A 26 -11.90 27.32 -2.56
N ASP A 27 -10.68 27.81 -2.31
CA ASP A 27 -9.47 27.01 -2.56
C ASP A 27 -9.58 25.68 -1.81
N TYR A 28 -9.41 24.59 -2.57
CA TYR A 28 -9.35 23.25 -1.98
C TYR A 28 -8.06 23.11 -1.15
N PRO A 29 -8.14 22.52 0.08
CA PRO A 29 -9.35 22.17 0.83
C PRO A 29 -9.87 23.33 1.69
N ASN A 30 -11.20 23.44 1.84
CA ASN A 30 -11.86 24.43 2.69
C ASN A 30 -12.68 23.80 3.85
N LYS A 31 -12.61 22.48 4.00
CA LYS A 31 -13.24 21.70 5.07
C LYS A 31 -12.39 20.46 5.39
N PRO A 32 -12.64 19.80 6.54
CA PRO A 32 -11.90 18.60 6.91
C PRO A 32 -11.97 17.47 5.90
N ILE A 33 -10.85 16.77 5.72
CA ILE A 33 -10.69 15.60 4.84
C ILE A 33 -10.83 14.32 5.69
N LYS A 34 -11.51 13.31 5.17
CA LYS A 34 -11.61 11.97 5.76
C LYS A 34 -10.60 11.04 5.09
N LEU A 35 -9.69 10.45 5.88
CA LEU A 35 -8.71 9.46 5.40
C LEU A 35 -9.07 8.08 5.96
N TYR A 36 -9.64 7.24 5.11
CA TYR A 36 -10.00 5.88 5.46
C TYR A 36 -8.77 4.99 5.50
N ILE A 37 -8.70 4.10 6.50
CA ILE A 37 -7.67 3.06 6.63
C ILE A 37 -8.37 1.72 6.79
N GLY A 38 -8.10 0.78 5.88
CA GLY A 38 -8.72 -0.55 5.81
C GLY A 38 -8.21 -1.54 6.86
N TYR A 39 -7.55 -1.06 7.91
CA TYR A 39 -6.93 -1.84 8.98
C TYR A 39 -7.33 -1.32 10.36
N LYS A 40 -7.18 -2.18 11.37
CA LYS A 40 -7.49 -1.81 12.77
C LYS A 40 -6.56 -0.69 13.27
N ALA A 41 -7.10 0.14 14.14
CA ALA A 41 -6.32 1.14 14.85
C ALA A 41 -5.15 0.50 15.63
N GLY A 42 -4.03 1.22 15.71
CA GLY A 42 -2.79 0.76 16.37
C GLY A 42 -1.93 -0.18 15.53
N GLY A 43 -2.40 -0.64 14.35
CA GLY A 43 -1.58 -1.42 13.41
C GLY A 43 -0.56 -0.55 12.66
N GLY A 44 0.37 -1.20 11.94
CA GLY A 44 1.45 -0.49 11.22
C GLY A 44 0.93 0.53 10.21
N THR A 45 -0.10 0.19 9.42
CA THR A 45 -0.72 1.11 8.47
C THR A 45 -1.38 2.30 9.17
N ASP A 46 -2.12 2.07 10.26
CA ASP A 46 -2.72 3.12 11.06
C ASP A 46 -1.68 4.05 11.67
N THR A 47 -0.61 3.48 12.19
CA THR A 47 0.50 4.24 12.81
C THR A 47 1.17 5.18 11.80
N VAL A 48 1.48 4.70 10.59
CA VAL A 48 2.00 5.54 9.50
C VAL A 48 0.96 6.57 9.06
N GLY A 49 -0.30 6.16 8.92
CA GLY A 49 -1.41 7.01 8.49
C GLY A 49 -1.66 8.19 9.43
N ARG A 50 -1.57 8.01 10.75
CA ARG A 50 -1.74 9.09 11.74
C ARG A 50 -0.64 10.14 11.64
N VAL A 51 0.61 9.72 11.43
CA VAL A 51 1.72 10.67 11.23
C VAL A 51 1.55 11.40 9.90
N LEU A 52 1.20 10.70 8.83
CA LEU A 52 0.91 11.31 7.53
C LEU A 52 -0.25 12.30 7.61
N ALA A 53 -1.37 11.92 8.25
CA ALA A 53 -2.55 12.77 8.39
C ALA A 53 -2.24 14.06 9.16
N LYS A 54 -1.43 13.98 10.22
CA LYS A 54 -0.99 15.16 10.96
C LYS A 54 -0.22 16.13 10.06
N ILE A 55 0.80 15.65 9.34
CA ILE A 55 1.61 16.50 8.47
C ILE A 55 0.77 17.07 7.31
N MET A 56 -0.08 16.25 6.70
CA MET A 56 -0.99 16.72 5.66
C MET A 56 -1.97 17.76 6.18
N SER A 57 -2.41 17.67 7.45
CA SER A 57 -3.29 18.70 8.04
C SER A 57 -2.57 20.05 8.16
N GLU A 58 -1.31 20.04 8.55
CA GLU A 58 -0.47 21.25 8.65
C GLU A 58 -0.24 21.86 7.25
N GLU A 59 0.11 21.04 6.25
CA GLU A 59 0.39 21.49 4.89
C GLU A 59 -0.85 21.99 4.13
N LEU A 60 -2.01 21.39 4.40
CA LEU A 60 -3.26 21.72 3.70
C LEU A 60 -4.09 22.78 4.42
N GLY A 61 -3.74 23.14 5.66
CA GLY A 61 -4.52 24.07 6.49
C GLY A 61 -5.90 23.54 6.89
N GLN A 62 -6.14 22.22 6.76
CA GLN A 62 -7.41 21.58 7.09
C GLN A 62 -7.18 20.23 7.76
N GLN A 63 -8.03 19.88 8.72
CA GLN A 63 -7.92 18.61 9.44
C GLN A 63 -8.04 17.40 8.52
N VAL A 64 -7.13 16.43 8.64
CA VAL A 64 -7.20 15.12 8.01
C VAL A 64 -7.54 14.09 9.07
N ASN A 65 -8.79 13.64 9.09
CA ASN A 65 -9.34 12.76 10.12
C ASN A 65 -9.26 11.29 9.69
N ILE A 66 -8.67 10.45 10.52
CA ILE A 66 -8.55 9.01 10.29
C ILE A 66 -9.86 8.30 10.61
N ILE A 67 -10.28 7.41 9.71
CA ILE A 67 -11.42 6.49 9.89
C ILE A 67 -10.96 5.06 9.61
N ASN A 68 -10.85 4.23 10.65
CA ASN A 68 -10.49 2.83 10.50
C ASN A 68 -11.72 2.01 10.05
N LYS A 69 -11.61 1.30 8.90
CA LYS A 69 -12.66 0.44 8.34
C LYS A 69 -12.07 -0.90 7.92
N PRO A 70 -11.74 -1.78 8.87
CA PRO A 70 -11.07 -3.04 8.57
C PRO A 70 -12.00 -4.03 7.86
N GLY A 71 -11.41 -4.90 7.05
CA GLY A 71 -12.11 -6.01 6.39
C GLY A 71 -11.51 -6.40 5.05
N ALA A 72 -11.54 -7.69 4.74
CA ALA A 72 -11.08 -8.28 3.48
C ALA A 72 -9.68 -7.80 3.04
N GLY A 73 -8.72 -7.68 3.98
CA GLY A 73 -7.36 -7.21 3.67
C GLY A 73 -7.28 -5.73 3.26
N GLY A 74 -8.18 -4.87 3.76
CA GLY A 74 -8.29 -3.44 3.40
C GLY A 74 -9.32 -3.16 2.30
N CYS A 75 -9.70 -4.17 1.53
CA CYS A 75 -10.57 -4.01 0.37
C CYS A 75 -11.95 -3.41 0.71
N VAL A 76 -12.49 -3.65 1.92
CA VAL A 76 -13.79 -3.07 2.35
C VAL A 76 -13.74 -1.55 2.34
N ALA A 77 -12.67 -0.96 2.87
CA ALA A 77 -12.47 0.49 2.84
C ALA A 77 -12.34 1.00 1.41
N ALA A 78 -11.55 0.32 0.56
CA ALA A 78 -11.36 0.69 -0.84
C ALA A 78 -12.69 0.66 -1.63
N MET A 79 -13.51 -0.39 -1.46
CA MET A 79 -14.84 -0.49 -2.09
C MET A 79 -15.80 0.60 -1.59
N GLN A 80 -15.71 1.01 -0.33
CA GLN A 80 -16.52 2.08 0.20
C GLN A 80 -16.09 3.42 -0.38
N VAL A 81 -14.80 3.75 -0.31
CA VAL A 81 -14.25 5.01 -0.81
C VAL A 81 -14.49 5.17 -2.30
N SER A 82 -14.34 4.12 -3.11
CA SER A 82 -14.56 4.17 -4.56
C SER A 82 -15.96 4.64 -4.99
N LYS A 83 -16.94 4.61 -4.09
CA LYS A 83 -18.34 5.03 -4.33
C LYS A 83 -18.66 6.44 -3.82
N MET A 84 -17.68 7.11 -3.19
CA MET A 84 -17.86 8.46 -2.65
C MET A 84 -17.68 9.52 -3.74
N LYS A 85 -17.98 10.79 -3.42
CA LYS A 85 -17.78 11.91 -4.34
C LYS A 85 -16.28 12.11 -4.60
N PRO A 86 -15.86 12.31 -5.85
CA PRO A 86 -14.44 12.53 -6.21
C PRO A 86 -14.01 14.00 -6.01
N ASP A 87 -14.36 14.57 -4.86
CA ASP A 87 -14.11 15.97 -4.52
C ASP A 87 -12.83 16.17 -3.67
N GLY A 88 -12.09 15.09 -3.40
CA GLY A 88 -10.87 15.11 -2.60
C GLY A 88 -11.07 15.12 -1.08
N TYR A 89 -12.30 15.17 -0.59
CA TYR A 89 -12.59 15.17 0.87
C TYR A 89 -12.80 13.78 1.46
N THR A 90 -12.76 12.74 0.62
CA THR A 90 -12.76 11.35 1.08
C THR A 90 -11.62 10.62 0.37
N LEU A 91 -10.64 10.20 1.16
CA LEU A 91 -9.43 9.53 0.70
C LEU A 91 -9.31 8.16 1.37
N ILE A 92 -8.46 7.32 0.81
CA ILE A 92 -8.02 6.06 1.41
C ILE A 92 -6.50 6.08 1.52
N MET A 93 -5.97 5.52 2.61
CA MET A 93 -4.58 5.11 2.74
C MET A 93 -4.52 3.65 3.13
N ASP A 94 -4.01 2.82 2.24
CA ASP A 94 -3.89 1.37 2.46
C ASP A 94 -2.62 0.83 1.79
N PRO A 95 -2.20 -0.41 2.11
CA PRO A 95 -1.27 -1.14 1.26
C PRO A 95 -1.83 -1.31 -0.15
N THR A 96 -1.00 -1.17 -1.19
CA THR A 96 -1.41 -1.44 -2.57
C THR A 96 -2.01 -2.84 -2.73
N ALA A 97 -1.56 -3.79 -1.91
CA ALA A 97 -2.11 -5.14 -1.85
C ALA A 97 -3.62 -5.20 -1.54
N SER A 98 -4.20 -4.19 -0.89
CA SER A 98 -5.65 -4.15 -0.60
C SER A 98 -6.51 -3.96 -1.85
N VAL A 99 -5.97 -3.41 -2.91
CA VAL A 99 -6.66 -3.18 -4.19
C VAL A 99 -6.13 -4.04 -5.35
N THR A 100 -4.97 -4.66 -5.18
CA THR A 100 -4.35 -5.56 -6.14
C THR A 100 -4.48 -7.02 -5.69
N TRP A 101 -3.73 -7.44 -4.69
CA TRP A 101 -3.72 -8.80 -4.18
C TRP A 101 -5.08 -9.29 -3.67
N ALA A 102 -5.73 -8.50 -2.80
CA ALA A 102 -6.99 -8.88 -2.18
C ALA A 102 -8.11 -9.16 -3.20
N ARG A 103 -8.14 -8.44 -4.32
CA ARG A 103 -9.16 -8.65 -5.37
C ARG A 103 -9.00 -9.99 -6.11
N HIS A 104 -7.80 -10.54 -6.15
CA HIS A 104 -7.53 -11.84 -6.80
C HIS A 104 -7.67 -13.02 -5.84
N THR A 105 -7.51 -12.79 -4.55
CA THR A 105 -7.45 -13.86 -3.54
C THR A 105 -8.64 -13.90 -2.57
N ASN A 106 -9.45 -12.83 -2.53
CA ASN A 106 -10.60 -12.76 -1.64
C ASN A 106 -11.90 -12.55 -2.44
N PRO A 107 -12.82 -13.52 -2.48
CA PRO A 107 -14.05 -13.41 -3.26
C PRO A 107 -14.98 -12.28 -2.81
N LYS A 108 -14.81 -11.74 -1.59
CA LYS A 108 -15.55 -10.57 -1.09
C LYS A 108 -14.99 -9.24 -1.62
N CYS A 109 -13.79 -9.24 -2.20
CA CYS A 109 -13.13 -8.05 -2.73
C CYS A 109 -13.50 -7.85 -4.21
N LYS A 110 -14.39 -6.92 -4.50
CA LYS A 110 -14.90 -6.62 -5.85
C LYS A 110 -14.35 -5.31 -6.41
N ILE A 111 -13.37 -4.68 -5.77
CA ILE A 111 -12.75 -3.45 -6.24
C ILE A 111 -12.06 -3.66 -7.59
N LYS A 112 -12.19 -2.69 -8.50
CA LYS A 112 -11.36 -2.58 -9.70
C LYS A 112 -10.35 -1.45 -9.48
N ILE A 113 -9.10 -1.64 -9.85
CA ILE A 113 -8.05 -0.61 -9.71
C ILE A 113 -8.40 0.69 -10.45
N SER A 114 -9.22 0.60 -11.51
CA SER A 114 -9.73 1.76 -12.26
C SER A 114 -10.81 2.58 -11.54
N GLN A 115 -11.31 2.14 -10.41
CA GLN A 115 -12.33 2.86 -9.61
C GLN A 115 -11.73 3.88 -8.64
N LEU A 116 -10.41 3.98 -8.60
CA LEU A 116 -9.69 4.93 -7.77
C LEU A 116 -8.77 5.81 -8.61
N ASP A 117 -8.59 7.06 -8.19
CA ASP A 117 -7.46 7.90 -8.55
C ASP A 117 -6.42 7.80 -7.46
N TYR A 118 -5.16 7.74 -7.85
CA TYR A 118 -4.03 7.61 -6.93
C TYR A 118 -3.35 8.95 -6.74
N VAL A 119 -3.02 9.30 -5.51
CA VAL A 119 -2.33 10.53 -5.16
C VAL A 119 -0.82 10.29 -5.05
N GLY A 120 -0.43 9.19 -4.44
CA GLY A 120 0.98 8.83 -4.28
C GLY A 120 1.19 7.67 -3.32
N THR A 121 2.45 7.25 -3.16
CA THR A 121 2.86 6.35 -2.07
C THR A 121 3.67 7.11 -1.03
N ILE A 122 3.75 6.57 0.19
CA ILE A 122 4.51 7.21 1.28
C ILE A 122 5.52 6.27 1.95
N ALA A 123 5.26 4.98 1.97
CA ALA A 123 6.14 3.99 2.55
C ALA A 123 5.97 2.63 1.86
N GLN A 124 6.99 1.78 1.96
CA GLN A 124 6.96 0.44 1.40
C GLN A 124 7.00 -0.63 2.50
N PHE A 125 6.54 -1.83 2.18
CA PHE A 125 6.63 -3.00 3.03
C PHE A 125 7.93 -3.77 2.78
N ASN A 126 8.43 -4.46 3.78
CA ASN A 126 9.58 -5.35 3.67
C ASN A 126 9.08 -6.81 3.51
N PHE A 127 8.44 -7.10 2.37
CA PHE A 127 7.96 -8.44 2.06
C PHE A 127 9.10 -9.35 1.63
N GLY A 128 9.26 -10.48 2.31
CA GLY A 128 10.31 -11.42 1.95
C GLY A 128 10.10 -12.83 2.47
N PHE A 129 10.88 -13.75 1.94
CA PHE A 129 11.06 -15.06 2.51
C PHE A 129 12.15 -15.03 3.56
N VAL A 130 11.85 -15.64 4.70
CA VAL A 130 12.70 -15.61 5.88
C VAL A 130 12.88 -17.01 6.47
N SER A 131 14.04 -17.23 7.11
CA SER A 131 14.39 -18.45 7.81
C SER A 131 15.12 -18.12 9.11
N HIS A 132 15.27 -19.11 9.98
CA HIS A 132 16.15 -19.00 11.13
C HIS A 132 17.60 -18.78 10.68
N VAL A 133 18.40 -17.97 11.40
CA VAL A 133 19.80 -17.68 11.01
C VAL A 133 20.67 -18.94 10.90
N SER A 134 20.38 -20.00 11.66
CA SER A 134 21.10 -21.27 11.58
C SER A 134 20.65 -22.19 10.43
N ALA A 135 19.68 -21.80 9.59
CA ALA A 135 19.32 -22.58 8.43
C ALA A 135 20.52 -22.70 7.47
N PRO A 136 20.73 -23.87 6.81
CA PRO A 136 21.95 -24.17 6.02
C PRO A 136 21.95 -23.49 4.64
N TYR A 137 21.19 -22.45 4.45
CA TYR A 137 21.10 -21.65 3.23
C TYR A 137 20.91 -20.16 3.60
N ASN A 138 21.45 -19.25 2.79
CA ASN A 138 21.40 -17.81 3.02
C ASN A 138 20.68 -17.05 1.92
N THR A 139 20.45 -17.70 0.77
CA THR A 139 19.73 -17.15 -0.38
C THR A 139 18.62 -18.09 -0.80
N ILE A 140 17.72 -17.60 -1.65
CA ILE A 140 16.63 -18.44 -2.15
C ILE A 140 17.15 -19.51 -3.12
N GLU A 141 18.23 -19.22 -3.85
CA GLU A 141 18.87 -20.18 -4.72
C GLU A 141 19.48 -21.35 -3.91
N GLU A 142 20.20 -21.03 -2.83
CA GLU A 142 20.73 -22.06 -1.90
C GLU A 142 19.59 -22.86 -1.26
N PHE A 143 18.47 -22.20 -0.91
CA PHE A 143 17.28 -22.89 -0.42
C PHE A 143 16.71 -23.87 -1.48
N PHE A 144 16.64 -23.49 -2.75
CA PHE A 144 16.17 -24.39 -3.80
C PHE A 144 17.05 -25.64 -3.91
N GLU A 145 18.37 -25.49 -3.87
CA GLU A 145 19.30 -26.63 -3.88
C GLU A 145 19.15 -27.51 -2.63
N TRP A 146 19.09 -26.89 -1.47
CA TRP A 146 18.90 -27.60 -0.20
C TRP A 146 17.57 -28.36 -0.13
N SER A 147 16.52 -27.87 -0.74
CA SER A 147 15.17 -28.45 -0.72
C SER A 147 14.99 -29.68 -1.62
N LYS A 148 15.93 -29.97 -2.51
CA LYS A 148 15.87 -31.12 -3.43
C LYS A 148 15.69 -32.43 -2.66
N GLY A 149 14.67 -33.20 -3.03
CA GLY A 149 14.34 -34.48 -2.41
C GLY A 149 13.72 -34.40 -1.01
N LYS A 150 13.52 -33.22 -0.46
CA LYS A 150 12.93 -32.99 0.87
C LYS A 150 11.50 -32.48 0.80
N THR A 151 10.76 -32.67 1.88
CA THR A 151 9.50 -31.95 2.14
C THR A 151 9.81 -30.77 3.04
N VAL A 152 9.61 -29.55 2.51
CA VAL A 152 9.88 -28.28 3.20
C VAL A 152 8.69 -27.89 4.05
N SER A 153 8.93 -27.54 5.32
CA SER A 153 7.93 -26.96 6.21
C SER A 153 7.84 -25.44 6.03
N TYR A 154 6.64 -24.95 5.68
CA TYR A 154 6.39 -23.54 5.38
C TYR A 154 5.25 -22.99 6.21
N VAL A 155 5.43 -21.80 6.83
CA VAL A 155 4.37 -21.17 7.63
C VAL A 155 3.26 -20.61 6.72
N LEU A 156 2.04 -21.07 6.94
CA LEU A 156 0.84 -20.59 6.29
C LEU A 156 0.23 -19.42 7.05
N LEU A 157 0.52 -18.19 6.63
CA LEU A 157 0.00 -16.94 7.24
C LEU A 157 -1.32 -16.47 6.62
N SER A 158 -1.50 -16.71 5.34
CA SER A 158 -2.65 -16.21 4.58
C SER A 158 -2.82 -17.00 3.29
N PRO A 159 -4.01 -16.95 2.68
CA PRO A 159 -4.20 -17.51 1.33
C PRO A 159 -3.14 -17.04 0.34
N GLY A 160 -2.76 -15.76 0.43
CA GLY A 160 -1.75 -15.17 -0.42
C GLY A 160 -0.36 -15.74 -0.26
N SER A 161 0.10 -15.88 0.97
CA SER A 161 1.41 -16.50 1.22
C SER A 161 1.43 -17.98 0.78
N LYS A 162 0.28 -18.67 0.84
CA LYS A 162 0.11 -20.01 0.31
C LYS A 162 0.24 -20.06 -1.21
N ALA A 163 -0.45 -19.16 -1.93
CA ALA A 163 -0.40 -19.10 -3.38
C ALA A 163 1.02 -18.82 -3.87
N LEU A 164 1.72 -17.89 -3.23
CA LEU A 164 3.10 -17.58 -3.57
C LEU A 164 4.01 -18.80 -3.41
N MET A 165 3.92 -19.49 -2.26
CA MET A 165 4.73 -20.70 -2.06
C MET A 165 4.31 -21.84 -2.98
N LYS A 166 3.01 -22.02 -3.26
CA LYS A 166 2.51 -23.02 -4.20
C LYS A 166 3.05 -22.80 -5.62
N TYR A 167 3.11 -21.52 -6.04
CA TYR A 167 3.69 -21.17 -7.35
C TYR A 167 5.17 -21.56 -7.42
N ILE A 168 5.97 -21.13 -6.41
CA ILE A 168 7.40 -21.45 -6.36
C ILE A 168 7.63 -22.96 -6.27
N ALA A 169 6.84 -23.65 -5.47
CA ALA A 169 6.92 -25.10 -5.32
C ALA A 169 6.67 -25.83 -6.64
N ALA A 170 5.70 -25.39 -7.43
CA ALA A 170 5.42 -25.94 -8.76
C ALA A 170 6.56 -25.67 -9.75
N GLU A 171 7.11 -24.44 -9.77
CA GLU A 171 8.21 -24.08 -10.68
C GLU A 171 9.54 -24.79 -10.34
N LYS A 172 9.76 -25.12 -9.07
CA LYS A 172 11.03 -25.70 -8.58
C LYS A 172 10.93 -27.19 -8.17
N GLY A 173 9.76 -27.81 -8.30
CA GLY A 173 9.56 -29.21 -7.91
C GLY A 173 9.66 -29.47 -6.40
N ILE A 174 9.32 -28.49 -5.57
CA ILE A 174 9.46 -28.59 -4.10
C ILE A 174 8.19 -29.18 -3.48
N LYS A 175 8.35 -30.18 -2.61
CA LYS A 175 7.26 -30.68 -1.75
C LYS A 175 7.12 -29.79 -0.52
N VAL A 176 5.89 -29.33 -0.21
CA VAL A 176 5.64 -28.37 0.88
C VAL A 176 4.64 -28.93 1.88
N ASN A 177 5.04 -28.92 3.15
CA ASN A 177 4.14 -29.09 4.30
C ASN A 177 3.78 -27.72 4.85
N TYR A 178 2.47 -27.38 4.85
CA TYR A 178 1.98 -26.09 5.32
C TYR A 178 1.63 -26.13 6.80
N VAL A 179 2.33 -25.34 7.62
CA VAL A 179 2.12 -25.20 9.07
C VAL A 179 1.28 -23.94 9.33
N PRO A 180 0.03 -24.06 9.79
CA PRO A 180 -0.83 -22.89 10.03
C PRO A 180 -0.29 -21.99 11.14
N ALA A 181 -0.42 -20.66 10.95
CA ALA A 181 -0.15 -19.65 11.98
C ALA A 181 -1.24 -18.57 11.96
N LYS A 182 -1.59 -18.06 13.13
CA LYS A 182 -2.63 -17.03 13.31
C LYS A 182 -2.15 -15.62 12.92
N GLY A 183 -0.83 -15.44 12.74
CA GLY A 183 -0.25 -14.15 12.38
C GLY A 183 1.26 -14.10 12.53
N GLY A 184 1.83 -12.90 12.38
CA GLY A 184 3.28 -12.70 12.42
C GLY A 184 3.94 -13.11 13.73
N ALA A 185 3.26 -12.98 14.87
CA ALA A 185 3.80 -13.39 16.17
C ALA A 185 3.98 -14.91 16.23
N ASP A 186 2.98 -15.68 15.82
CA ASP A 186 3.08 -17.15 15.76
C ASP A 186 4.17 -17.59 14.77
N MET A 187 4.24 -16.92 13.60
CA MET A 187 5.29 -17.17 12.62
C MET A 187 6.68 -17.00 13.24
N ILE A 188 6.91 -15.92 13.99
CA ILE A 188 8.18 -15.68 14.67
C ILE A 188 8.52 -16.82 15.63
N GLN A 189 7.55 -17.26 16.45
CA GLN A 189 7.76 -18.36 17.39
C GLN A 189 8.12 -19.68 16.67
N LEU A 190 7.42 -20.01 15.57
CA LEU A 190 7.71 -21.20 14.77
C LEU A 190 9.13 -21.18 14.18
N ILE A 191 9.58 -20.00 13.68
CA ILE A 191 10.93 -19.83 13.13
C ILE A 191 11.97 -19.92 14.24
N LEU A 192 11.78 -19.20 15.36
CA LEU A 192 12.70 -19.20 16.47
C LEU A 192 12.83 -20.58 17.12
N GLY A 193 11.72 -21.33 17.19
CA GLY A 193 11.70 -22.72 17.65
C GLY A 193 12.23 -23.73 16.63
N LYS A 194 12.68 -23.30 15.45
CA LYS A 194 13.16 -24.15 14.33
C LYS A 194 12.16 -25.23 13.91
N GLN A 195 10.86 -24.95 14.10
CA GLN A 195 9.77 -25.87 13.77
C GLN A 195 9.38 -25.81 12.28
N VAL A 196 9.90 -24.83 11.56
CA VAL A 196 9.66 -24.61 10.14
C VAL A 196 10.95 -24.19 9.44
N ASP A 197 11.05 -24.53 8.17
CA ASP A 197 12.23 -24.20 7.35
C ASP A 197 12.14 -22.75 6.84
N MET A 198 10.97 -22.31 6.41
CA MET A 198 10.80 -21.02 5.76
C MET A 198 9.41 -20.40 6.01
N SER A 199 9.32 -19.08 5.94
CA SER A 199 8.07 -18.34 5.95
C SER A 199 8.09 -17.14 5.02
N PHE A 200 6.91 -16.72 4.56
CA PHE A 200 6.70 -15.35 4.11
C PHE A 200 6.63 -14.42 5.32
N SER A 201 7.23 -13.25 5.22
CA SER A 201 7.14 -12.20 6.23
C SER A 201 6.70 -10.88 5.61
N GLY A 202 5.75 -10.20 6.27
CA GLY A 202 5.32 -8.84 5.92
C GLY A 202 6.23 -7.73 6.45
N GLY A 203 7.38 -8.10 7.05
CA GLY A 203 8.34 -7.13 7.60
C GLY A 203 8.62 -7.28 9.10
N ILE A 204 7.83 -8.07 9.86
CA ILE A 204 8.03 -8.26 11.31
C ILE A 204 9.40 -8.90 11.64
N HIS A 205 9.98 -9.68 10.72
CA HIS A 205 11.32 -10.26 10.85
C HIS A 205 12.41 -9.22 11.12
N THR A 206 12.24 -8.00 10.64
CA THR A 206 13.20 -6.91 10.86
C THR A 206 13.35 -6.49 12.32
N ARG A 207 12.48 -7.00 13.21
CA ARG A 207 12.58 -6.82 14.67
C ARG A 207 13.46 -7.87 15.34
N HIS A 208 13.89 -8.89 14.60
CA HIS A 208 14.70 -10.02 15.08
C HIS A 208 15.90 -10.31 14.17
N PRO A 209 16.73 -9.29 13.84
CA PRO A 209 17.78 -9.42 12.82
C PRO A 209 18.85 -10.44 13.18
N ASP A 210 19.09 -10.67 14.48
CA ASP A 210 20.11 -11.61 14.99
C ASP A 210 19.65 -13.08 14.97
N LYS A 211 18.36 -13.34 14.72
CA LYS A 211 17.76 -14.68 14.79
C LYS A 211 17.04 -15.11 13.54
N ILE A 212 16.59 -14.15 12.73
CA ILE A 212 15.83 -14.40 11.51
C ILE A 212 16.51 -13.68 10.36
N LYS A 213 16.90 -14.43 9.35
CA LYS A 213 17.48 -13.89 8.11
C LYS A 213 16.49 -13.82 6.99
N LEU A 214 16.61 -12.79 6.16
CA LEU A 214 15.96 -12.69 4.87
C LEU A 214 16.74 -13.52 3.86
N ILE A 215 16.06 -14.34 3.04
CA ILE A 215 16.68 -15.16 1.99
C ILE A 215 16.27 -14.73 0.57
N ALA A 216 15.15 -14.01 0.44
CA ALA A 216 14.76 -13.32 -0.78
C ALA A 216 13.80 -12.18 -0.49
N SER A 217 13.91 -11.08 -1.22
CA SER A 217 12.81 -10.11 -1.33
C SER A 217 11.72 -10.67 -2.23
N VAL A 218 10.48 -10.58 -1.78
CA VAL A 218 9.31 -10.97 -2.59
C VAL A 218 8.78 -9.79 -3.41
N ALA A 219 9.27 -8.59 -3.12
CA ALA A 219 8.93 -7.37 -3.83
C ALA A 219 9.73 -7.23 -5.14
N ASP A 220 9.36 -6.22 -5.94
CA ASP A 220 10.09 -5.77 -7.14
C ASP A 220 11.34 -4.92 -6.83
N TYR A 221 11.72 -4.87 -5.56
CA TYR A 221 12.88 -4.15 -5.03
C TYR A 221 13.60 -4.97 -3.95
N ARG A 222 14.90 -4.76 -3.80
CA ARG A 222 15.67 -5.28 -2.67
C ARG A 222 15.38 -4.51 -1.40
N HIS A 223 15.41 -5.17 -0.25
CA HIS A 223 15.19 -4.49 1.03
C HIS A 223 16.34 -3.53 1.34
N ALA A 224 16.02 -2.31 1.78
CA ALA A 224 17.04 -1.35 2.19
C ALA A 224 17.91 -1.85 3.37
N SER A 225 17.36 -2.70 4.24
CA SER A 225 18.08 -3.33 5.34
C SER A 225 18.90 -4.57 4.94
N ALA A 226 18.74 -5.07 3.71
CA ALA A 226 19.44 -6.25 3.19
C ALA A 226 19.67 -6.09 1.66
N PRO A 227 20.47 -5.10 1.22
CA PRO A 227 20.61 -4.75 -0.20
C PRO A 227 21.32 -5.82 -1.03
N ASN A 228 22.03 -6.75 -0.38
CA ASN A 228 22.70 -7.87 -1.02
C ASN A 228 21.76 -9.06 -1.28
N ILE A 229 20.58 -9.09 -0.67
CA ILE A 229 19.60 -10.15 -0.88
C ILE A 229 18.78 -9.84 -2.12
N LYS A 230 18.80 -10.75 -3.08
CA LYS A 230 18.09 -10.63 -4.36
C LYS A 230 16.56 -10.66 -4.19
N THR A 231 15.87 -10.13 -5.17
CA THR A 231 14.44 -10.34 -5.34
C THR A 231 14.17 -11.73 -5.93
N LEU A 232 12.92 -12.21 -5.86
CA LEU A 232 12.53 -13.44 -6.54
C LEU A 232 12.77 -13.36 -8.07
N GLN A 233 12.50 -12.19 -8.66
CA GLN A 233 12.69 -11.96 -10.09
C GLN A 233 14.18 -12.05 -10.48
N GLU A 234 15.07 -11.45 -9.69
CA GLU A 234 16.54 -11.58 -9.88
C GLU A 234 17.05 -13.00 -9.69
N SER A 235 16.26 -13.85 -8.99
CA SER A 235 16.56 -15.27 -8.75
C SER A 235 15.82 -16.21 -9.72
N GLY A 236 15.28 -15.66 -10.84
CA GLY A 236 14.65 -16.43 -11.91
C GLY A 236 13.22 -16.91 -11.61
N ILE A 237 12.54 -16.31 -10.64
CA ILE A 237 11.11 -16.53 -10.36
C ILE A 237 10.35 -15.29 -10.81
N ASP A 238 9.60 -15.36 -11.91
CA ASP A 238 8.87 -14.20 -12.49
C ASP A 238 7.64 -13.82 -11.66
N ILE A 239 7.89 -13.42 -10.41
CA ILE A 239 6.87 -12.89 -9.49
C ILE A 239 7.46 -11.75 -8.66
N ALA A 240 6.67 -10.69 -8.54
CA ALA A 240 6.88 -9.62 -7.57
C ALA A 240 5.58 -9.35 -6.81
N ALA A 241 5.64 -9.46 -5.50
CA ALA A 241 4.50 -9.26 -4.60
C ALA A 241 4.80 -8.16 -3.56
N GLY A 242 5.35 -7.05 -4.03
CA GLY A 242 5.61 -5.87 -3.20
C GLY A 242 4.34 -5.15 -2.78
N ALA A 243 4.44 -4.31 -1.76
CA ALA A 243 3.36 -3.42 -1.37
C ALA A 243 3.91 -2.07 -0.88
N TYR A 244 3.16 -1.03 -1.17
CA TYR A 244 3.39 0.33 -0.69
C TYR A 244 2.17 0.83 0.05
N HIS A 245 2.34 1.70 1.02
CA HIS A 245 1.24 2.51 1.53
C HIS A 245 0.92 3.59 0.49
N PHE A 246 -0.23 3.48 -0.17
CA PHE A 246 -0.70 4.48 -1.11
C PHE A 246 -1.79 5.36 -0.49
N VAL A 247 -1.90 6.57 -0.99
CA VAL A 247 -3.07 7.44 -0.80
C VAL A 247 -3.79 7.55 -2.13
N GLY A 248 -5.11 7.44 -2.10
CA GLY A 248 -5.96 7.59 -3.27
C GLY A 248 -7.35 8.08 -2.86
N GLY A 249 -8.21 8.28 -3.86
CA GLY A 249 -9.60 8.66 -3.66
C GLY A 249 -10.49 8.09 -4.76
N PRO A 250 -11.78 8.42 -4.78
CA PRO A 250 -12.71 7.96 -5.81
C PRO A 250 -12.25 8.41 -7.20
N LYS A 251 -12.51 7.61 -8.21
CA LYS A 251 -12.21 7.96 -9.62
C LYS A 251 -12.95 9.21 -10.05
N GLY A 252 -12.23 10.15 -10.68
CA GLY A 252 -12.76 11.41 -11.22
C GLY A 252 -12.37 12.63 -10.39
N MET A 253 -11.41 12.54 -9.46
CA MET A 253 -10.85 13.72 -8.79
C MET A 253 -10.18 14.64 -9.83
N SER A 254 -10.35 15.97 -9.67
CA SER A 254 -9.70 16.92 -10.56
C SER A 254 -8.17 16.86 -10.42
N SER A 255 -7.46 17.13 -11.52
CA SER A 255 -5.99 17.21 -11.52
C SER A 255 -5.46 18.22 -10.50
N LYS A 256 -6.17 19.33 -10.27
CA LYS A 256 -5.84 20.37 -9.28
C LYS A 256 -5.88 19.82 -7.85
N VAL A 257 -6.92 19.04 -7.53
CA VAL A 257 -7.04 18.35 -6.22
C VAL A 257 -5.93 17.33 -6.02
N ILE A 258 -5.69 16.47 -7.03
CA ILE A 258 -4.62 15.46 -6.96
C ILE A 258 -3.26 16.14 -6.76
N ALA A 259 -2.94 17.17 -7.52
CA ALA A 259 -1.67 17.90 -7.40
C ALA A 259 -1.47 18.53 -6.02
N LYS A 260 -2.53 19.10 -5.43
CA LYS A 260 -2.46 19.70 -4.08
C LYS A 260 -2.18 18.63 -3.01
N LEU A 261 -2.89 17.50 -3.08
CA LEU A 261 -2.67 16.35 -2.18
C LEU A 261 -1.28 15.71 -2.37
N GLU A 262 -0.84 15.55 -3.62
CA GLU A 262 0.49 15.02 -3.97
C GLU A 262 1.59 15.91 -3.40
N ALA A 263 1.46 17.23 -3.50
CA ALA A 263 2.41 18.18 -2.93
C ALA A 263 2.53 18.02 -1.41
N ALA A 264 1.41 17.90 -0.69
CA ALA A 264 1.41 17.67 0.76
C ALA A 264 2.07 16.32 1.12
N MET A 265 1.83 15.26 0.36
CA MET A 265 2.51 13.97 0.55
C MET A 265 4.01 14.05 0.29
N LYS A 266 4.44 14.81 -0.70
CA LYS A 266 5.87 15.03 -1.01
C LYS A 266 6.58 15.73 0.14
N VAL A 267 5.94 16.74 0.77
CA VAL A 267 6.47 17.38 1.98
C VAL A 267 6.53 16.36 3.13
N ALA A 268 5.44 15.62 3.36
CA ALA A 268 5.37 14.60 4.39
C ALA A 268 6.51 13.57 4.25
N SER A 269 6.86 13.14 3.05
CA SER A 269 7.91 12.14 2.81
C SER A 269 9.29 12.58 3.31
N LYS A 270 9.53 13.87 3.44
CA LYS A 270 10.80 14.45 3.91
C LYS A 270 10.75 14.83 5.38
N HIS A 271 9.58 14.83 6.01
CA HIS A 271 9.37 15.32 7.37
C HIS A 271 10.05 14.42 8.41
N ALA A 272 10.61 15.03 9.47
CA ALA A 272 11.32 14.30 10.53
C ALA A 272 10.44 13.22 11.18
N SER A 273 9.17 13.54 11.50
CA SER A 273 8.24 12.57 12.09
C SER A 273 7.98 11.34 11.20
N MET A 274 8.03 11.49 9.86
CA MET A 274 7.95 10.32 8.96
C MET A 274 9.22 9.47 9.03
N LYS A 275 10.40 10.07 9.15
CA LYS A 275 11.65 9.34 9.35
C LYS A 275 11.64 8.57 10.68
N ASP A 276 11.11 9.17 11.75
CA ASP A 276 11.03 8.54 13.06
C ASP A 276 10.04 7.38 13.07
N ILE A 277 8.86 7.55 12.45
CA ILE A 277 7.90 6.45 12.35
C ILE A 277 8.42 5.31 11.46
N SER A 278 9.20 5.62 10.42
CA SER A 278 9.90 4.62 9.60
C SER A 278 10.86 3.78 10.43
N LYS A 279 11.68 4.39 11.28
CA LYS A 279 12.57 3.68 12.19
C LYS A 279 11.79 2.76 13.15
N LYS A 280 10.66 3.25 13.70
CA LYS A 280 9.80 2.52 14.64
C LYS A 280 9.07 1.35 13.97
N THR A 281 8.48 1.57 12.81
CA THR A 281 7.68 0.56 12.09
C THR A 281 8.51 -0.34 11.20
N LYS A 282 9.75 0.05 10.90
CA LYS A 282 10.64 -0.59 9.90
C LYS A 282 10.07 -0.54 8.47
N PHE A 283 9.14 0.39 8.18
CA PHE A 283 8.67 0.65 6.83
C PHE A 283 9.49 1.80 6.22
N PRO A 284 10.36 1.55 5.23
CA PRO A 284 11.10 2.59 4.54
C PRO A 284 10.18 3.64 3.92
N ILE A 285 10.54 4.92 4.04
CA ILE A 285 9.80 5.98 3.36
C ILE A 285 10.17 5.94 1.88
N VAL A 286 9.18 5.70 1.05
CA VAL A 286 9.30 5.69 -0.41
C VAL A 286 8.13 6.45 -1.01
N TYR A 287 8.42 7.66 -1.45
CA TYR A 287 7.46 8.51 -2.12
C TYR A 287 7.48 8.25 -3.63
N ASN A 288 6.31 7.99 -4.19
CA ASN A 288 6.07 8.00 -5.63
C ASN A 288 4.96 8.99 -5.95
N THR A 289 5.06 9.62 -7.11
CA THR A 289 4.02 10.52 -7.64
C THR A 289 2.74 9.76 -7.97
N SER A 290 1.66 10.48 -8.19
CA SER A 290 0.38 9.96 -8.66
C SER A 290 0.55 9.04 -9.89
N SER A 291 1.26 9.51 -10.90
CA SER A 291 1.50 8.76 -12.14
C SER A 291 2.30 7.47 -11.90
N ASN A 292 3.38 7.52 -11.10
CA ASN A 292 4.17 6.34 -10.79
C ASN A 292 3.38 5.34 -9.93
N THR A 293 2.58 5.83 -8.98
CA THR A 293 1.71 4.98 -8.15
C THR A 293 0.70 4.21 -8.99
N ALA A 294 0.09 4.86 -9.97
CA ALA A 294 -0.84 4.20 -10.90
C ALA A 294 -0.13 3.09 -11.71
N LYS A 295 1.10 3.34 -12.18
CA LYS A 295 1.92 2.32 -12.89
C LYS A 295 2.25 1.14 -11.98
N ILE A 296 2.73 1.40 -10.77
CA ILE A 296 3.06 0.37 -9.77
C ILE A 296 1.84 -0.51 -9.50
N ILE A 297 0.68 0.09 -9.22
CA ILE A 297 -0.55 -0.65 -8.93
C ILE A 297 -0.98 -1.51 -10.12
N LYS A 298 -0.88 -1.00 -11.35
CA LYS A 298 -1.18 -1.77 -12.56
C LYS A 298 -0.24 -2.97 -12.72
N GLN A 299 1.06 -2.77 -12.52
CA GLN A 299 2.05 -3.85 -12.62
C GLN A 299 1.85 -4.92 -11.53
N GLN A 300 1.59 -4.50 -10.29
CA GLN A 300 1.29 -5.42 -9.20
C GLN A 300 0.00 -6.20 -9.44
N ASP A 301 -1.06 -5.56 -9.92
CA ASP A 301 -2.33 -6.22 -10.25
C ASP A 301 -2.14 -7.31 -11.30
N GLU A 302 -1.36 -7.03 -12.34
CA GLU A 302 -1.03 -7.99 -13.38
C GLU A 302 -0.20 -9.16 -12.85
N SER A 303 0.80 -8.90 -12.01
CA SER A 303 1.61 -9.95 -11.38
C SER A 303 0.75 -10.88 -10.52
N TYR A 304 -0.17 -10.32 -9.74
CA TYR A 304 -1.06 -11.12 -8.91
C TYR A 304 -2.11 -11.89 -9.72
N ARG A 305 -2.58 -11.33 -10.84
CA ARG A 305 -3.44 -12.05 -11.77
C ARG A 305 -2.75 -13.29 -12.32
N LYS A 306 -1.52 -13.14 -12.84
CA LYS A 306 -0.70 -14.27 -13.33
C LYS A 306 -0.50 -15.33 -12.25
N LEU A 307 -0.20 -14.90 -11.02
CA LEU A 307 -0.01 -15.82 -9.90
C LEU A 307 -1.27 -16.66 -9.63
N THR A 308 -2.44 -16.02 -9.58
CA THR A 308 -3.70 -16.71 -9.27
C THR A 308 -4.19 -17.58 -10.43
N GLU A 309 -3.91 -17.24 -11.67
CA GLU A 309 -4.20 -18.07 -12.84
C GLU A 309 -3.39 -19.36 -12.83
N LYS A 310 -2.08 -19.29 -12.52
CA LYS A 310 -1.21 -20.48 -12.45
C LYS A 310 -1.47 -21.38 -11.24
N THR A 311 -1.91 -20.79 -10.11
CA THR A 311 -2.11 -21.57 -8.86
C THR A 311 -3.56 -22.01 -8.63
N GLY A 312 -4.48 -21.59 -9.50
CA GLY A 312 -5.93 -21.76 -9.35
C GLY A 312 -6.53 -20.71 -8.41
N LYS A 313 -7.78 -20.31 -8.65
CA LYS A 313 -8.53 -19.47 -7.68
C LYS A 313 -8.66 -20.23 -6.38
N MET A 314 -8.24 -19.61 -5.30
CA MET A 314 -8.37 -20.15 -3.94
C MET A 314 -9.76 -19.91 -3.38
#